data_75c46e64de89e7241164290dee9712c2
#
_entry.id   75c46e64de89e7241164290dee9712c2
#
_cell.length_a   1.000
_cell.length_b   1.000
_cell.length_c   1.000
_cell.angle_alpha   90.00
_cell.angle_beta   90.00
_cell.angle_gamma   90.00
#
_symmetry.space_group_name_H-M   'P 1'
#
loop_
_entity.id
_entity.type
_entity.pdbx_description
1 polymer ?
#
loop_
_entity_poly.entity_id
_entity_poly.type
_entity_poly.pdbx_seq_one_letter_code
_entity_poly.pdbx_strand_id
1 'polypeptide(L)'
;MTTHQQDLERFYFDYAAGLDEQHYSKWPEYFTQECRYEILSRENVEQNLPAPLMSCYSHGMVVDRVAMLVKNTLTYRRMYHKHFVSNVRVLKENGDQLEASANVLVIQSDLEGVSSLYIVGTYLDLIVTSGNRLLIKNRRVVVDSFGIDNMLAVPV
;
A
#
# COMPACT_ATOMS: atom_id res chain seq x y z
N MET A 1 10.21 10.80 20.41
CA MET A 1 9.69 10.73 19.03
C MET A 1 9.59 12.14 18.49
N THR A 2 10.04 12.33 17.27
CA THR A 2 9.81 13.56 16.54
C THR A 2 8.34 13.64 16.12
N THR A 3 7.81 14.84 15.91
CA THR A 3 6.44 15.06 15.42
C THR A 3 6.19 14.26 14.13
N HIS A 4 7.19 14.19 13.24
CA HIS A 4 7.10 13.46 11.98
C HIS A 4 6.89 11.96 12.14
N GLN A 5 7.51 11.33 13.15
CA GLN A 5 7.34 9.90 13.40
C GLN A 5 5.90 9.58 13.81
N GLN A 6 5.30 10.35 14.70
CA GLN A 6 3.91 10.15 15.14
C GLN A 6 2.90 10.41 14.02
N ASP A 7 3.13 11.47 13.24
CA ASP A 7 2.27 11.80 12.10
C ASP A 7 2.35 10.73 11.03
N LEU A 8 3.54 10.17 10.79
CA LEU A 8 3.75 9.09 9.84
C LEU A 8 3.06 7.80 10.29
N GLU A 9 3.17 7.43 11.58
CA GLU A 9 2.47 6.26 12.12
C GLU A 9 0.96 6.39 11.96
N ARG A 10 0.41 7.55 12.32
CA ARG A 10 -1.02 7.83 12.12
C ARG A 10 -1.42 7.73 10.66
N PHE A 11 -0.62 8.29 9.76
CA PHE A 11 -0.86 8.23 8.32
C PHE A 11 -0.93 6.77 7.83
N TYR A 12 0.00 5.90 8.23
CA TYR A 12 -0.02 4.49 7.86
C TYR A 12 -1.23 3.76 8.43
N PHE A 13 -1.60 4.04 9.67
CA PHE A 13 -2.75 3.40 10.30
C PHE A 13 -4.07 3.82 9.65
N ASP A 14 -4.22 5.09 9.31
CA ASP A 14 -5.39 5.60 8.59
C ASP A 14 -5.49 5.01 7.18
N TYR A 15 -4.36 4.92 6.47
CA TYR A 15 -4.26 4.26 5.17
C TYR A 15 -4.73 2.80 5.24
N ALA A 16 -4.19 2.04 6.16
CA ALA A 16 -4.53 0.64 6.37
C ALA A 16 -6.01 0.46 6.75
N ALA A 17 -6.52 1.26 7.68
CA ALA A 17 -7.92 1.23 8.09
C ALA A 17 -8.87 1.52 6.92
N GLY A 18 -8.55 2.49 6.08
CA GLY A 18 -9.34 2.83 4.90
C GLY A 18 -9.46 1.67 3.91
N LEU A 19 -8.37 0.94 3.67
CA LEU A 19 -8.40 -0.26 2.83
C LEU A 19 -9.17 -1.41 3.48
N ASP A 20 -8.99 -1.64 4.78
CA ASP A 20 -9.67 -2.69 5.52
C ASP A 20 -11.19 -2.47 5.57
N GLU A 21 -11.62 -1.22 5.70
CA GLU A 21 -13.02 -0.81 5.67
C GLU A 21 -13.59 -0.70 4.26
N GLN A 22 -12.80 -1.01 3.24
CA GLN A 22 -13.16 -0.97 1.82
C GLN A 22 -13.57 0.42 1.32
N HIS A 23 -13.02 1.47 1.93
CA HIS A 23 -13.20 2.86 1.48
C HIS A 23 -12.26 3.17 0.29
N TYR A 24 -12.33 2.35 -0.76
CA TYR A 24 -11.42 2.42 -1.91
C TYR A 24 -11.50 3.74 -2.66
N SER A 25 -12.64 4.40 -2.65
CA SER A 25 -12.82 5.72 -3.28
C SER A 25 -11.96 6.82 -2.65
N LYS A 26 -11.50 6.63 -1.42
CA LYS A 26 -10.59 7.54 -0.72
C LYS A 26 -9.11 7.23 -0.94
N TRP A 27 -8.80 6.06 -1.48
CA TRP A 27 -7.40 5.64 -1.67
C TRP A 27 -6.58 6.62 -2.51
N PRO A 28 -7.10 7.20 -3.62
CA PRO A 28 -6.34 8.19 -4.40
C PRO A 28 -5.95 9.45 -3.62
N GLU A 29 -6.67 9.79 -2.56
CA GLU A 29 -6.39 10.98 -1.74
C GLU A 29 -5.07 10.88 -0.95
N TYR A 30 -4.51 9.67 -0.80
CA TYR A 30 -3.23 9.44 -0.16
C TYR A 30 -2.03 9.74 -1.05
N PHE A 31 -2.24 10.00 -2.35
CA PHE A 31 -1.18 10.12 -3.34
C PHE A 31 -1.06 11.53 -3.91
N THR A 32 0.17 11.91 -4.29
CA THR A 32 0.41 13.12 -5.07
C THR A 32 -0.07 12.93 -6.52
N GLN A 33 -0.22 14.03 -7.28
CA GLN A 33 -0.60 13.96 -8.69
C GLN A 33 0.43 13.21 -9.53
N GLU A 34 1.71 13.44 -9.28
CA GLU A 34 2.81 12.68 -9.85
C GLU A 34 3.23 11.60 -8.86
N CYS A 35 2.57 10.46 -8.90
CA CYS A 35 2.83 9.37 -7.99
C CYS A 35 3.24 8.09 -8.71
N ARG A 36 3.89 7.22 -7.95
CA ARG A 36 4.28 5.89 -8.37
C ARG A 36 3.94 4.88 -7.27
N TYR A 37 3.22 3.85 -7.64
CA TYR A 37 2.85 2.75 -6.75
C TYR A 37 3.19 1.44 -7.43
N GLU A 38 4.00 0.61 -6.76
CA GLU A 38 4.40 -0.70 -7.27
C GLU A 38 4.33 -1.74 -6.17
N ILE A 39 3.87 -2.94 -6.52
CA ILE A 39 4.03 -4.15 -5.71
C ILE A 39 4.99 -5.06 -6.46
N LEU A 40 6.09 -5.43 -5.82
CA LEU A 40 7.16 -6.24 -6.38
C LEU A 40 7.45 -7.44 -5.47
N SER A 41 7.79 -8.58 -6.05
CA SER A 41 8.35 -9.67 -5.26
C SER A 41 9.78 -9.34 -4.83
N ARG A 42 10.17 -9.83 -3.64
CA ARG A 42 11.55 -9.67 -3.16
C ARG A 42 12.58 -10.22 -4.16
N GLU A 43 12.30 -11.37 -4.77
CA GLU A 43 13.17 -11.97 -5.77
C GLU A 43 13.42 -11.03 -6.96
N ASN A 44 12.36 -10.40 -7.49
CA ASN A 44 12.50 -9.47 -8.60
C ASN A 44 13.31 -8.23 -8.22
N VAL A 45 13.15 -7.75 -6.99
CA VAL A 45 13.95 -6.62 -6.48
C VAL A 45 15.43 -7.00 -6.36
N GLU A 46 15.74 -8.16 -5.80
CA GLU A 46 17.14 -8.65 -5.64
C GLU A 46 17.81 -8.90 -6.98
N GLN A 47 17.06 -9.32 -7.98
CA GLN A 47 17.57 -9.57 -9.34
C GLN A 47 17.49 -8.36 -10.27
N ASN A 48 17.04 -7.20 -9.75
CA ASN A 48 16.80 -5.98 -10.54
C ASN A 48 15.89 -6.19 -11.74
N LEU A 49 14.88 -7.06 -11.61
CA LEU A 49 13.88 -7.30 -12.65
C LEU A 49 12.72 -6.32 -12.52
N PRO A 50 12.43 -5.52 -13.55
CA PRO A 50 11.35 -4.52 -13.53
C PRO A 50 10.00 -5.14 -13.87
N ALA A 51 9.57 -6.14 -13.12
CA ALA A 51 8.31 -6.86 -13.36
C ALA A 51 7.40 -6.77 -12.12
N PRO A 52 6.68 -5.66 -11.91
CA PRO A 52 5.78 -5.52 -10.78
C PRO A 52 4.56 -6.42 -10.92
N LEU A 53 4.07 -6.91 -9.78
CA LEU A 53 2.81 -7.65 -9.68
C LEU A 53 1.61 -6.72 -9.88
N MET A 54 1.73 -5.48 -9.44
CA MET A 54 0.78 -4.40 -9.64
C MET A 54 1.54 -3.08 -9.75
N SER A 55 1.08 -2.19 -10.62
CA SER A 55 1.68 -0.87 -10.75
C SER A 55 0.66 0.20 -11.14
N CYS A 56 0.86 1.39 -10.60
CA CYS A 56 0.19 2.62 -11.00
C CYS A 56 1.26 3.71 -11.09
N TYR A 57 1.44 4.29 -12.26
CA TYR A 57 2.51 5.26 -12.51
C TYR A 57 2.01 6.71 -12.62
N SER A 58 0.74 6.94 -12.27
CA SER A 58 0.14 8.27 -12.21
C SER A 58 -1.07 8.24 -11.29
N HIS A 59 -1.51 9.40 -10.84
CA HIS A 59 -2.74 9.54 -10.06
C HIS A 59 -3.97 9.04 -10.85
N GLY A 60 -4.00 9.28 -12.17
CA GLY A 60 -5.06 8.75 -13.04
C GLY A 60 -5.15 7.23 -13.01
N MET A 61 -4.03 6.52 -13.03
CA MET A 61 -4.01 5.05 -12.92
C MET A 61 -4.49 4.57 -11.55
N VAL A 62 -4.20 5.31 -10.48
CA VAL A 62 -4.74 5.02 -9.13
C VAL A 62 -6.26 5.16 -9.12
N VAL A 63 -6.79 6.22 -9.70
CA VAL A 63 -8.24 6.44 -9.84
C VAL A 63 -8.90 5.34 -10.67
N ASP A 64 -8.30 4.95 -11.78
CA ASP A 64 -8.82 3.88 -12.64
C ASP A 64 -8.88 2.54 -11.91
N ARG A 65 -7.87 2.22 -11.11
CA ARG A 65 -7.85 1.01 -10.28
C ARG A 65 -9.03 0.99 -9.31
N VAL A 66 -9.30 2.11 -8.66
CA VAL A 66 -10.44 2.25 -7.73
C VAL A 66 -11.77 2.08 -8.48
N ALA A 67 -11.91 2.67 -9.65
CA ALA A 67 -13.12 2.53 -10.45
C ALA A 67 -13.41 1.06 -10.80
N MET A 68 -12.39 0.29 -11.11
CA MET A 68 -12.52 -1.15 -11.38
C MET A 68 -12.89 -1.95 -10.12
N LEU A 69 -12.33 -1.60 -8.96
CA LEU A 69 -12.66 -2.25 -7.68
C LEU A 69 -14.11 -1.98 -7.27
N VAL A 70 -14.55 -0.74 -7.35
CA VAL A 70 -15.91 -0.34 -6.97
C VAL A 70 -16.96 -1.01 -7.86
N LYS A 71 -16.65 -1.24 -9.13
CA LYS A 71 -17.52 -1.98 -10.06
C LYS A 71 -17.48 -3.50 -9.89
N ASN A 72 -16.70 -4.03 -8.95
CA ASN A 72 -16.46 -5.46 -8.72
C ASN A 72 -15.97 -6.23 -9.97
N THR A 73 -15.29 -5.55 -10.88
CA THR A 73 -14.78 -6.16 -12.11
C THR A 73 -13.48 -6.93 -11.92
N LEU A 74 -12.77 -6.66 -10.83
CA LEU A 74 -11.48 -7.29 -10.51
C LEU A 74 -11.56 -8.32 -9.39
N THR A 75 -12.67 -8.40 -8.67
CA THR A 75 -12.82 -9.30 -7.53
C THR A 75 -13.70 -10.49 -7.93
N TYR A 76 -13.06 -11.63 -8.06
CA TYR A 76 -13.75 -12.89 -8.38
C TYR A 76 -14.45 -13.47 -7.13
N ARG A 77 -13.85 -13.31 -5.95
CA ARG A 77 -14.34 -13.84 -4.70
C ARG A 77 -14.29 -12.75 -3.63
N ARG A 78 -15.37 -12.62 -2.87
CA ARG A 78 -15.43 -11.65 -1.78
C ARG A 78 -14.54 -12.09 -0.62
N MET A 79 -13.60 -11.24 -0.25
CA MET A 79 -12.66 -11.45 0.84
C MET A 79 -12.61 -10.20 1.70
N TYR A 80 -12.36 -10.38 2.99
CA TYR A 80 -12.02 -9.29 3.88
C TYR A 80 -10.52 -9.28 4.10
N HIS A 81 -9.91 -8.10 4.06
CA HIS A 81 -8.49 -7.92 4.35
C HIS A 81 -8.30 -7.17 5.65
N LYS A 82 -7.28 -7.53 6.40
CA LYS A 82 -6.84 -6.81 7.58
C LYS A 82 -5.35 -6.56 7.47
N HIS A 83 -4.98 -5.27 7.42
CA HIS A 83 -3.59 -4.83 7.38
C HIS A 83 -3.06 -4.65 8.79
N PHE A 84 -1.88 -5.21 9.04
CA PHE A 84 -1.09 -4.98 10.25
C PHE A 84 0.19 -4.27 9.83
N VAL A 85 0.29 -2.98 10.15
CA VAL A 85 1.47 -2.16 9.85
C VAL A 85 2.27 -1.97 11.12
N SER A 86 3.56 -2.26 11.05
CA SER A 86 4.45 -2.19 12.20
C SER A 86 5.84 -1.68 11.79
N ASN A 87 6.69 -1.38 12.79
CA ASN A 87 8.06 -0.97 12.58
C ASN A 87 8.18 0.22 11.62
N VAL A 88 7.28 1.18 11.77
CA VAL A 88 7.29 2.44 11.00
C VAL A 88 8.54 3.23 11.36
N ARG A 89 9.32 3.59 10.35
CA ARG A 89 10.57 4.32 10.54
C ARG A 89 10.71 5.44 9.52
N VAL A 90 11.09 6.62 10.00
CA VAL A 90 11.66 7.66 9.16
C VAL A 90 13.13 7.31 8.91
N LEU A 91 13.50 7.09 7.66
CA LEU A 91 14.87 6.72 7.27
C LEU A 91 15.71 7.98 6.99
N LYS A 92 15.08 8.97 6.35
CA LYS A 92 15.74 10.24 5.99
C LYS A 92 14.71 11.35 5.86
N GLU A 93 15.09 12.52 6.30
CA GLU A 93 14.32 13.76 6.11
C GLU A 93 15.10 14.70 5.19
N ASN A 94 14.42 15.27 4.22
CA ASN A 94 15.01 16.21 3.27
C ASN A 94 13.98 17.26 2.88
N GLY A 95 13.92 18.35 3.63
CA GLY A 95 12.94 19.41 3.42
C GLY A 95 11.52 18.92 3.69
N ASP A 96 10.70 18.96 2.65
CA ASP A 96 9.30 18.49 2.67
C ASP A 96 9.13 17.01 2.35
N GLN A 97 10.24 16.28 2.18
CA GLN A 97 10.23 14.86 1.81
C GLN A 97 10.76 13.98 2.94
N LEU A 98 10.11 12.85 3.14
CA LEU A 98 10.49 11.80 4.08
C LEU A 98 10.70 10.49 3.32
N GLU A 99 11.88 9.90 3.45
CA GLU A 99 12.07 8.50 3.09
C GLU A 99 11.66 7.66 4.30
N ALA A 100 10.74 6.74 4.10
CA ALA A 100 10.16 5.96 5.19
C ALA A 100 10.05 4.48 4.84
N SER A 101 10.02 3.65 5.86
CA SER A 101 9.74 2.23 5.72
C SER A 101 8.80 1.74 6.82
N ALA A 102 8.06 0.67 6.52
CA ALA A 102 7.24 -0.04 7.50
C ALA A 102 7.09 -1.49 7.07
N ASN A 103 6.86 -2.37 8.04
CA ASN A 103 6.47 -3.74 7.74
C ASN A 103 4.96 -3.80 7.52
N VAL A 104 4.53 -4.66 6.61
CA VAL A 104 3.12 -4.90 6.35
C VAL A 104 2.81 -6.39 6.33
N LEU A 105 1.76 -6.76 7.04
CA LEU A 105 1.17 -8.09 7.06
C LEU A 105 -0.31 -7.93 6.73
N VAL A 106 -0.80 -8.66 5.74
CA VAL A 106 -2.22 -8.69 5.38
C VAL A 106 -2.76 -10.09 5.57
N ILE A 107 -3.80 -10.19 6.38
CA ILE A 107 -4.59 -11.41 6.56
C ILE A 107 -5.85 -11.25 5.73
N GLN A 108 -6.22 -12.29 5.00
CA GLN A 108 -7.50 -12.35 4.31
C GLN A 108 -8.44 -13.33 5.00
N SER A 109 -9.71 -13.00 5.02
CA SER A 109 -10.76 -13.87 5.55
C SER A 109 -11.88 -14.03 4.53
N ASP A 110 -12.32 -15.26 4.33
CA ASP A 110 -13.44 -15.54 3.42
C ASP A 110 -14.79 -15.45 4.15
N LEU A 111 -15.88 -15.63 3.41
CA LEU A 111 -17.23 -15.57 3.96
C LEU A 111 -17.59 -16.77 4.84
N GLU A 112 -16.81 -17.85 4.78
CA GLU A 112 -16.97 -19.04 5.62
C GLU A 112 -16.20 -18.94 6.94
N GLY A 113 -15.48 -17.82 7.15
CA GLY A 113 -14.76 -17.53 8.39
C GLY A 113 -13.35 -18.10 8.43
N VAL A 114 -12.81 -18.56 7.32
CA VAL A 114 -11.42 -19.02 7.24
C VAL A 114 -10.50 -17.83 6.98
N SER A 115 -9.55 -17.63 7.89
CA SER A 115 -8.53 -16.59 7.76
C SER A 115 -7.19 -17.21 7.39
N SER A 116 -6.48 -16.59 6.45
CA SER A 116 -5.19 -17.03 5.98
C SER A 116 -4.26 -15.85 5.72
N LEU A 117 -2.97 -16.12 5.73
CA LEU A 117 -1.95 -15.15 5.36
C LEU A 117 -2.10 -14.82 3.86
N TYR A 118 -2.12 -13.51 3.54
CA TYR A 118 -2.21 -13.03 2.17
C TYR A 118 -0.91 -12.41 1.69
N ILE A 119 -0.40 -11.40 2.40
CA ILE A 119 0.85 -10.71 2.06
C ILE A 119 1.70 -10.51 3.30
N VAL A 120 2.99 -10.74 3.17
CA VAL A 120 4.04 -10.29 4.08
C VAL A 120 5.01 -9.45 3.28
N GLY A 121 5.28 -8.24 3.70
CA GLY A 121 6.18 -7.38 2.96
C GLY A 121 6.64 -6.14 3.71
N THR A 122 7.25 -5.26 2.94
CA THR A 122 7.79 -3.99 3.43
C THR A 122 7.32 -2.85 2.52
N TYR A 123 6.85 -1.78 3.12
CA TYR A 123 6.67 -0.50 2.44
C TYR A 123 8.00 0.25 2.39
N LEU A 124 8.38 0.68 1.20
CA LEU A 124 9.49 1.61 0.97
C LEU A 124 8.88 2.85 0.30
N ASP A 125 8.84 3.94 1.02
CA ASP A 125 8.07 5.11 0.65
C ASP A 125 8.91 6.37 0.52
N LEU A 126 8.52 7.20 -0.43
CA LEU A 126 8.82 8.62 -0.46
C LEU A 126 7.52 9.37 -0.16
N ILE A 127 7.48 10.01 1.00
CA ILE A 127 6.33 10.78 1.50
C ILE A 127 6.65 12.26 1.36
N VAL A 128 5.65 13.03 0.95
CA VAL A 128 5.75 14.49 0.82
C VAL A 128 4.81 15.15 1.79
N THR A 129 5.29 16.17 2.49
CA THR A 129 4.46 17.05 3.32
C THR A 129 3.84 18.14 2.44
N SER A 130 2.52 18.19 2.40
CA SER A 130 1.76 19.21 1.68
C SER A 130 0.80 19.90 2.65
N GLY A 131 1.18 21.09 3.11
CA GLY A 131 0.48 21.76 4.21
C GLY A 131 0.54 20.91 5.49
N ASN A 132 -0.62 20.55 6.03
CA ASN A 132 -0.73 19.69 7.21
C ASN A 132 -0.97 18.20 6.85
N ARG A 133 -0.79 17.83 5.60
CA ARG A 133 -1.05 16.46 5.11
C ARG A 133 0.22 15.79 4.64
N LEU A 134 0.28 14.48 4.87
CA LEU A 134 1.28 13.60 4.27
C LEU A 134 0.67 12.97 3.02
N LEU A 135 1.44 12.89 1.94
CA LEU A 135 1.04 12.25 0.68
C LEU A 135 2.14 11.33 0.19
N ILE A 136 1.76 10.21 -0.39
CA ILE A 136 2.68 9.26 -1.02
C ILE A 136 3.04 9.79 -2.41
N LYS A 137 4.30 10.09 -2.63
CA LYS A 137 4.85 10.36 -3.95
C LYS A 137 5.29 9.07 -4.63
N ASN A 138 5.92 8.18 -3.88
CA ASN A 138 6.37 6.89 -4.37
C ASN A 138 6.19 5.84 -3.28
N ARG A 139 5.51 4.76 -3.60
CA ARG A 139 5.40 3.58 -2.74
C ARG A 139 5.86 2.35 -3.51
N ARG A 140 6.79 1.65 -2.92
CA ARG A 140 7.19 0.33 -3.36
C ARG A 140 6.84 -0.67 -2.25
N VAL A 141 5.95 -1.60 -2.54
CA VAL A 141 5.63 -2.72 -1.65
C VAL A 141 6.45 -3.92 -2.09
N VAL A 142 7.42 -4.31 -1.27
CA VAL A 142 8.25 -5.49 -1.53
C VAL A 142 7.67 -6.67 -0.77
N VAL A 143 7.17 -7.65 -1.50
CA VAL A 143 6.46 -8.82 -0.95
C VAL A 143 7.43 -9.98 -0.79
N ASP A 144 7.49 -10.54 0.43
CA ASP A 144 8.38 -11.65 0.78
C ASP A 144 7.78 -13.01 0.41
N SER A 145 6.45 -13.11 0.37
CA SER A 145 5.74 -14.34 0.05
C SER A 145 5.70 -14.58 -1.46
N PHE A 146 6.02 -15.81 -1.88
CA PHE A 146 6.09 -16.21 -3.29
C PHE A 146 4.74 -16.44 -3.95
N GLY A 147 3.75 -16.86 -3.20
CA GLY A 147 2.42 -17.17 -3.71
C GLY A 147 1.40 -16.21 -3.14
N ILE A 148 0.84 -15.37 -3.98
CA ILE A 148 -0.35 -14.60 -3.63
C ILE A 148 -1.53 -15.44 -4.07
N ASP A 149 -2.29 -15.95 -3.09
CA ASP A 149 -3.53 -16.65 -3.35
C ASP A 149 -4.54 -15.70 -3.98
N ASN A 150 -5.08 -16.09 -5.11
CA ASN A 150 -6.00 -15.31 -5.91
C ASN A 150 -5.34 -14.13 -6.66
N MET A 151 -6.14 -13.46 -7.45
CA MET A 151 -5.69 -12.29 -8.20
C MET A 151 -5.47 -11.10 -7.27
N LEU A 152 -4.29 -10.50 -7.37
CA LEU A 152 -3.97 -9.27 -6.65
C LEU A 152 -4.73 -8.09 -7.26
N ALA A 153 -5.91 -7.83 -6.75
CA ALA A 153 -6.80 -6.78 -7.23
C ALA A 153 -6.85 -5.58 -6.29
N VAL A 154 -6.92 -5.86 -4.99
CA VAL A 154 -7.00 -4.84 -3.95
C VAL A 154 -5.60 -4.30 -3.65
N PRO A 155 -5.40 -2.97 -3.59
CA PRO A 155 -4.12 -2.41 -3.18
C PRO A 155 -3.77 -2.76 -1.74
N VAL A 156 -2.49 -2.75 -1.48
CA VAL A 156 -1.91 -3.07 -0.17
C VAL A 156 -1.31 -1.83 0.47
#